data_fbec26d955dec6ac024d9645b04bde52
#
_entry.id   fbec26d955dec6ac024d9645b04bde52
#
_cell.length_a   1.000
_cell.length_b   1.000
_cell.length_c   1.000
_cell.angle_alpha   90.00
_cell.angle_beta   90.00
_cell.angle_gamma   90.00
#
_symmetry.space_group_name_H-M   'P 1'
#
loop_
_entity.id
_entity.type
_entity.pdbx_description
1 polymer ?
#
loop_
_entity_poly.entity_id
_entity_poly.type
_entity_poly.pdbx_seq_one_letter_code
_entity_poly.pdbx_strand_id
1 'polypeptide(L)'
;MRQFGSSGFRLWNLGAEAKTLYTAFCLLTFLGVVSSALYYRELVGMGTTGIRRYYSGENEPEPAVPQQAPRGPAIELPPEAQEAHPPIVVAVSYRKLLEVTHFHLFTMPVVLLIVGHLFLATGLSDRAKRAWLIASVVSVSLHLATPWLVRAAAGLAPLHALSGIALTVTMSVLTLYPVGAMWRGRESAIDRRVGPDGGAAGRPAG
;
A
#
# COMPACT_ATOMS: atom_id res chain seq x y z
N MET A 1 18.90 -19.18 -8.32
CA MET A 1 18.37 -18.56 -7.08
C MET A 1 18.98 -19.07 -5.77
N ARG A 2 19.87 -20.06 -5.77
CA ARG A 2 20.58 -20.51 -4.55
C ARG A 2 21.68 -19.55 -4.06
N GLN A 3 22.11 -18.59 -4.87
CA GLN A 3 23.26 -17.71 -4.53
C GLN A 3 22.94 -16.63 -3.49
N PHE A 4 21.71 -16.16 -3.37
CA PHE A 4 21.33 -15.17 -2.35
C PHE A 4 20.98 -15.80 -0.99
N GLY A 5 20.75 -17.10 -0.92
CA GLY A 5 20.45 -17.82 0.33
C GLY A 5 21.64 -18.49 1.00
N SER A 6 22.76 -18.66 0.29
CA SER A 6 23.96 -19.38 0.80
C SER A 6 25.10 -18.48 1.29
N SER A 7 25.14 -17.23 0.87
CA SER A 7 26.08 -16.24 1.44
C SER A 7 25.39 -15.58 2.64
N GLY A 8 25.98 -15.70 3.81
CA GLY A 8 25.47 -15.21 5.09
C GLY A 8 25.19 -13.71 5.21
N PHE A 9 24.73 -13.09 4.08
CA PHE A 9 24.29 -11.69 4.07
C PHE A 9 22.94 -11.59 4.77
N ARG A 10 22.95 -10.95 5.90
CA ARG A 10 21.77 -10.65 6.71
C ARG A 10 21.74 -9.17 7.02
N LEU A 11 20.56 -8.56 7.01
CA LEU A 11 20.38 -7.12 7.27
C LEU A 11 20.98 -6.66 8.60
N TRP A 12 20.97 -7.49 9.61
CA TRP A 12 21.56 -7.14 10.91
C TRP A 12 23.10 -7.07 10.90
N ASN A 13 23.77 -7.64 9.90
CA ASN A 13 25.23 -7.56 9.73
C ASN A 13 25.70 -6.29 9.01
N LEU A 14 24.79 -5.46 8.54
CA LEU A 14 25.12 -4.19 7.89
C LEU A 14 25.82 -3.22 8.85
N GLY A 15 26.72 -2.39 8.35
CA GLY A 15 27.30 -1.26 9.05
C GLY A 15 26.24 -0.20 9.39
N ALA A 16 26.55 0.68 10.34
CA ALA A 16 25.61 1.69 10.82
C ALA A 16 25.15 2.63 9.69
N GLU A 17 26.04 3.00 8.80
CA GLU A 17 25.78 3.91 7.67
C GLU A 17 24.75 3.29 6.70
N ALA A 18 24.93 2.02 6.34
CA ALA A 18 24.01 1.31 5.47
C ALA A 18 22.65 1.11 6.14
N LYS A 19 22.62 0.78 7.43
CA LYS A 19 21.36 0.68 8.19
C LYS A 19 20.60 2.00 8.21
N THR A 20 21.31 3.11 8.44
CA THR A 20 20.70 4.45 8.45
C THR A 20 20.09 4.76 7.07
N LEU A 21 20.86 4.54 5.98
CA LEU A 21 20.40 4.81 4.63
C LEU A 21 19.15 3.98 4.28
N TYR A 22 19.20 2.66 4.51
CA TYR A 22 18.07 1.79 4.19
C TYR A 22 16.86 2.05 5.11
N THR A 23 17.06 2.40 6.37
CA THR A 23 15.99 2.80 7.27
C THR A 23 15.31 4.07 6.77
N ALA A 24 16.08 5.10 6.40
CA ALA A 24 15.54 6.33 5.84
C ALA A 24 14.74 6.06 4.56
N PHE A 25 15.29 5.26 3.64
CA PHE A 25 14.59 4.85 2.41
C PHE A 25 13.27 4.15 2.71
N CYS A 26 13.27 3.15 3.59
CA CYS A 26 12.05 2.40 3.95
C CYS A 26 11.00 3.29 4.62
N LEU A 27 11.40 4.16 5.55
CA LEU A 27 10.48 5.07 6.24
C LEU A 27 9.89 6.12 5.29
N LEU A 28 10.69 6.70 4.41
CA LEU A 28 10.20 7.64 3.40
C LEU A 28 9.25 6.94 2.40
N THR A 29 9.57 5.72 1.99
CA THR A 29 8.68 4.91 1.13
C THR A 29 7.36 4.61 1.85
N PHE A 30 7.42 4.21 3.13
CA PHE A 30 6.21 3.97 3.93
C PHE A 30 5.37 5.25 4.10
N LEU A 31 6.02 6.39 4.37
CA LEU A 31 5.33 7.68 4.44
C LEU A 31 4.64 8.02 3.11
N GLY A 32 5.28 7.71 1.98
CA GLY A 32 4.68 7.81 0.65
C GLY A 32 3.43 6.94 0.49
N VAL A 33 3.44 5.71 0.99
CA VAL A 33 2.26 4.81 0.99
C VAL A 33 1.11 5.42 1.81
N VAL A 34 1.41 5.93 3.02
CA VAL A 34 0.41 6.58 3.88
C VAL A 34 -0.15 7.85 3.21
N SER A 35 0.72 8.69 2.69
CA SER A 35 0.33 9.92 1.97
C SER A 35 -0.55 9.61 0.77
N SER A 36 -0.23 8.58 0.00
CA SER A 36 -1.05 8.13 -1.15
C SER A 36 -2.42 7.65 -0.71
N ALA A 37 -2.52 6.90 0.40
CA ALA A 37 -3.79 6.45 0.94
C ALA A 37 -4.67 7.61 1.42
N LEU A 38 -4.08 8.62 2.08
CA LEU A 38 -4.78 9.84 2.48
C LEU A 38 -5.25 10.64 1.27
N TYR A 39 -4.38 10.87 0.29
CA TYR A 39 -4.72 11.58 -0.94
C TYR A 39 -5.86 10.86 -1.71
N TYR A 40 -5.78 9.53 -1.79
CA TYR A 40 -6.83 8.74 -2.42
C TYR A 40 -8.18 8.91 -1.69
N ARG A 41 -8.17 8.87 -0.36
CA ARG A 41 -9.37 9.10 0.46
C ARG A 41 -10.02 10.46 0.18
N GLU A 42 -9.22 11.51 0.07
CA GLU A 42 -9.71 12.87 -0.21
C GLU A 42 -10.24 13.00 -1.65
N LEU A 43 -9.55 12.39 -2.62
CA LEU A 43 -9.88 12.52 -4.03
C LEU A 43 -11.08 11.66 -4.46
N VAL A 44 -11.12 10.42 -4.00
CA VAL A 44 -12.10 9.41 -4.43
C VAL A 44 -13.21 9.22 -3.40
N GLY A 45 -12.93 9.52 -2.13
CA GLY A 45 -13.82 9.26 -1.02
C GLY A 45 -13.71 7.84 -0.47
N MET A 46 -14.59 7.53 0.48
CA MET A 46 -14.63 6.22 1.13
C MET A 46 -15.61 5.30 0.43
N GLY A 47 -15.19 4.06 0.18
CA GLY A 47 -16.06 3.00 -0.32
C GLY A 47 -16.22 2.92 -1.83
N THR A 48 -17.07 1.98 -2.25
CA THR A 48 -17.24 1.62 -3.67
C THR A 48 -18.01 2.68 -4.48
N THR A 49 -18.89 3.43 -3.83
CA THR A 49 -19.64 4.53 -4.46
C THR A 49 -18.71 5.63 -4.94
N GLY A 50 -17.76 6.09 -4.10
CA GLY A 50 -16.75 7.06 -4.51
C GLY A 50 -15.91 6.57 -5.68
N ILE A 51 -15.52 5.29 -5.67
CA ILE A 51 -14.75 4.66 -6.75
C ILE A 51 -15.53 4.67 -8.07
N ARG A 52 -16.81 4.27 -8.06
CA ARG A 52 -17.69 4.32 -9.24
C ARG A 52 -17.80 5.74 -9.77
N ARG A 53 -18.13 6.66 -8.87
CA ARG A 53 -18.27 8.08 -9.22
C ARG A 53 -17.02 8.63 -9.88
N TYR A 54 -15.84 8.36 -9.31
CA TYR A 54 -14.57 8.89 -9.79
C TYR A 54 -14.13 8.27 -11.13
N TYR A 55 -14.26 6.96 -11.31
CA TYR A 55 -13.72 6.29 -12.51
C TYR A 55 -14.73 6.11 -13.64
N SER A 56 -15.99 5.85 -13.35
CA SER A 56 -17.02 5.62 -14.37
C SER A 56 -18.00 6.78 -14.53
N GLY A 57 -18.05 7.72 -13.59
CA GLY A 57 -19.07 8.80 -13.61
C GLY A 57 -20.48 8.35 -13.19
N GLU A 58 -20.63 7.10 -12.74
CA GLU A 58 -21.93 6.63 -12.26
C GLU A 58 -22.25 7.21 -10.88
N ASN A 59 -23.41 7.84 -10.79
CA ASN A 59 -24.04 8.15 -9.51
C ASN A 59 -24.87 6.94 -9.08
N GLU A 60 -24.74 6.53 -7.83
CA GLU A 60 -25.77 5.69 -7.22
C GLU A 60 -27.07 6.51 -7.22
N PRO A 61 -28.23 5.93 -7.61
CA PRO A 61 -29.50 6.63 -7.45
C PRO A 61 -29.60 7.03 -5.99
N GLU A 62 -29.60 8.33 -5.74
CA GLU A 62 -29.80 8.86 -4.39
C GLU A 62 -31.11 8.26 -3.87
N PRO A 63 -31.13 7.59 -2.69
CA PRO A 63 -32.38 7.10 -2.15
C PRO A 63 -33.29 8.30 -2.07
N ALA A 64 -34.45 8.21 -2.72
CA ALA A 64 -35.41 9.30 -2.78
C ALA A 64 -35.66 9.78 -1.35
N VAL A 65 -35.01 10.87 -0.96
CA VAL A 65 -35.26 11.53 0.31
C VAL A 65 -36.69 11.98 0.18
N PRO A 66 -37.64 11.53 1.03
CA PRO A 66 -38.98 12.01 1.01
C PRO A 66 -38.88 13.53 1.08
N GLN A 67 -39.26 14.23 0.02
CA GLN A 67 -39.35 15.68 0.03
C GLN A 67 -40.27 16.05 1.20
N GLN A 68 -39.70 16.41 2.33
CA GLN A 68 -40.43 16.98 3.42
C GLN A 68 -41.05 18.27 2.86
N ALA A 69 -42.35 18.26 2.70
CA ALA A 69 -43.08 19.43 2.29
C ALA A 69 -42.62 20.64 3.09
N PRO A 70 -42.36 21.79 2.46
CA PRO A 70 -41.86 22.98 3.14
C PRO A 70 -42.80 23.37 4.26
N ARG A 71 -42.34 23.30 5.51
CA ARG A 71 -43.06 23.84 6.66
C ARG A 71 -42.78 25.33 6.77
N GLY A 72 -43.39 26.12 5.88
CA GLY A 72 -43.28 27.58 5.93
C GLY A 72 -44.07 28.23 4.81
N PRO A 73 -44.37 29.54 4.91
CA PRO A 73 -45.01 30.25 3.79
C PRO A 73 -44.08 30.13 2.58
N ALA A 74 -44.58 29.50 1.53
CA ALA A 74 -43.82 29.28 0.30
C ALA A 74 -43.49 30.64 -0.32
N ILE A 75 -42.20 30.99 -0.32
CA ILE A 75 -41.68 31.97 -1.26
C ILE A 75 -41.71 31.23 -2.61
N GLU A 76 -42.64 31.58 -3.48
CA GLU A 76 -42.72 31.07 -4.84
C GLU A 76 -41.45 31.53 -5.59
N LEU A 77 -40.42 30.69 -5.57
CA LEU A 77 -39.25 30.83 -6.46
C LEU A 77 -39.72 30.51 -7.89
N PRO A 78 -39.22 31.24 -8.90
CA PRO A 78 -39.52 30.94 -10.29
C PRO A 78 -39.33 29.46 -10.58
N PRO A 79 -40.15 28.79 -11.39
CA PRO A 79 -40.07 27.35 -11.67
C PRO A 79 -38.69 26.90 -12.18
N GLU A 80 -37.95 27.78 -12.84
CA GLU A 80 -36.60 27.54 -13.33
C GLU A 80 -35.53 27.39 -12.22
N ALA A 81 -35.82 27.87 -10.98
CA ALA A 81 -34.89 27.73 -9.85
C ALA A 81 -35.10 26.43 -9.04
N GLN A 82 -36.16 25.66 -9.35
CA GLN A 82 -36.50 24.42 -8.63
C GLN A 82 -35.96 23.16 -9.28
N GLU A 83 -35.46 23.24 -10.51
CA GLU A 83 -34.72 22.13 -11.11
C GLU A 83 -33.28 22.14 -10.56
N ALA A 84 -33.13 21.64 -9.33
CA ALA A 84 -31.80 21.25 -8.83
C ALA A 84 -31.32 20.09 -9.70
N HIS A 85 -30.67 20.40 -10.83
CA HIS A 85 -30.00 19.39 -11.62
C HIS A 85 -28.98 18.70 -10.71
N PRO A 86 -29.01 17.36 -10.59
CA PRO A 86 -28.03 16.67 -9.82
C PRO A 86 -26.63 17.07 -10.35
N PRO A 87 -25.64 17.28 -9.48
CA PRO A 87 -24.32 17.71 -9.92
C PRO A 87 -23.78 16.73 -10.96
N ILE A 88 -23.46 17.25 -12.15
CA ILE A 88 -22.89 16.44 -13.24
C ILE A 88 -21.54 15.90 -12.75
N VAL A 89 -21.51 14.60 -12.45
CA VAL A 89 -20.27 13.93 -12.06
C VAL A 89 -19.56 13.45 -13.32
N VAL A 90 -18.47 14.11 -13.62
CA VAL A 90 -17.63 13.76 -14.77
C VAL A 90 -16.60 12.73 -14.30
N ALA A 91 -16.57 11.57 -14.97
CA ALA A 91 -15.52 10.56 -14.76
C ALA A 91 -14.12 11.16 -14.99
N VAL A 92 -13.13 10.63 -14.27
CA VAL A 92 -11.72 10.97 -14.53
C VAL A 92 -11.40 10.83 -16.02
N SER A 93 -10.74 11.84 -16.61
CA SER A 93 -10.46 11.82 -18.05
C SER A 93 -9.54 10.64 -18.42
N TYR A 94 -9.74 10.10 -19.63
CA TYR A 94 -8.86 9.04 -20.17
C TYR A 94 -7.38 9.44 -20.13
N ARG A 95 -7.08 10.69 -20.50
CA ARG A 95 -5.72 11.24 -20.48
C ARG A 95 -5.12 11.20 -19.06
N LYS A 96 -5.89 11.60 -18.05
CA LYS A 96 -5.41 11.58 -16.64
C LYS A 96 -5.19 10.17 -16.15
N LEU A 97 -6.08 9.24 -16.50
CA LEU A 97 -5.92 7.83 -16.15
C LEU A 97 -4.68 7.21 -16.77
N LEU A 98 -4.43 7.53 -18.06
CA LEU A 98 -3.23 7.08 -18.77
C LEU A 98 -1.95 7.67 -18.16
N GLU A 99 -1.95 8.96 -17.83
CA GLU A 99 -0.82 9.64 -17.17
C GLU A 99 -0.46 8.97 -15.84
N VAL A 100 -1.46 8.75 -14.97
CA VAL A 100 -1.24 8.10 -13.67
C VAL A 100 -0.72 6.67 -13.85
N THR A 101 -1.31 5.90 -14.77
CA THR A 101 -0.87 4.53 -15.07
C THR A 101 0.56 4.51 -15.58
N HIS A 102 0.92 5.42 -16.50
CA HIS A 102 2.27 5.53 -17.04
C HIS A 102 3.32 5.75 -15.92
N PHE A 103 3.10 6.74 -15.05
CA PHE A 103 4.01 7.00 -13.94
C PHE A 103 4.15 5.79 -13.00
N HIS A 104 3.05 5.14 -12.65
CA HIS A 104 3.09 3.99 -11.76
C HIS A 104 3.77 2.77 -12.38
N LEU A 105 3.62 2.54 -13.69
CA LEU A 105 4.31 1.44 -14.38
C LEU A 105 5.83 1.57 -14.36
N PHE A 106 6.38 2.77 -14.24
CA PHE A 106 7.83 2.99 -14.11
C PHE A 106 8.27 2.98 -12.63
N THR A 107 7.53 3.64 -11.76
CA THR A 107 7.98 3.86 -10.38
C THR A 107 7.74 2.64 -9.49
N MET A 108 6.58 1.98 -9.61
CA MET A 108 6.23 0.87 -8.73
C MET A 108 7.15 -0.36 -8.86
N PRO A 109 7.55 -0.80 -10.08
CA PRO A 109 8.51 -1.89 -10.21
C PRO A 109 9.87 -1.58 -9.59
N VAL A 110 10.36 -0.33 -9.69
CA VAL A 110 11.64 0.09 -9.09
C VAL A 110 11.56 0.05 -7.57
N VAL A 111 10.51 0.63 -6.98
CA VAL A 111 10.30 0.58 -5.54
C VAL A 111 10.17 -0.86 -5.06
N LEU A 112 9.35 -1.68 -5.74
CA LEU A 112 9.14 -3.08 -5.39
C LEU A 112 10.45 -3.88 -5.49
N LEU A 113 11.28 -3.61 -6.49
CA LEU A 113 12.59 -4.24 -6.65
C LEU A 113 13.48 -3.94 -5.44
N ILE A 114 13.59 -2.67 -5.04
CA ILE A 114 14.47 -2.25 -3.94
C ILE A 114 13.97 -2.80 -2.60
N VAL A 115 12.70 -2.56 -2.23
CA VAL A 115 12.15 -3.06 -0.96
C VAL A 115 12.11 -4.58 -0.92
N GLY A 116 11.84 -5.23 -2.06
CA GLY A 116 11.85 -6.67 -2.21
C GLY A 116 13.24 -7.27 -1.97
N HIS A 117 14.32 -6.65 -2.47
CA HIS A 117 15.70 -7.08 -2.19
C HIS A 117 16.03 -6.98 -0.69
N LEU A 118 15.66 -5.87 -0.05
CA LEU A 118 15.83 -5.73 1.39
C LEU A 118 15.03 -6.80 2.15
N PHE A 119 13.80 -7.06 1.72
CA PHE A 119 12.95 -8.09 2.32
C PHE A 119 13.52 -9.50 2.17
N LEU A 120 14.15 -9.84 1.03
CA LEU A 120 14.83 -11.11 0.81
C LEU A 120 15.99 -11.33 1.79
N ALA A 121 16.68 -10.27 2.22
CA ALA A 121 17.79 -10.34 3.17
C ALA A 121 17.36 -10.44 4.65
N THR A 122 16.04 -10.50 4.93
CA THR A 122 15.48 -10.73 6.27
C THR A 122 15.63 -12.20 6.71
N GLY A 123 15.37 -12.46 7.99
CA GLY A 123 15.44 -13.81 8.60
C GLY A 123 14.22 -14.70 8.36
N LEU A 124 13.22 -14.27 7.56
CA LEU A 124 12.03 -15.06 7.27
C LEU A 124 12.35 -16.35 6.50
N SER A 125 11.48 -17.35 6.60
CA SER A 125 11.56 -18.55 5.78
C SER A 125 11.36 -18.23 4.30
N ASP A 126 11.97 -19.02 3.41
CA ASP A 126 11.86 -18.78 1.95
C ASP A 126 10.43 -18.87 1.43
N ARG A 127 9.61 -19.72 2.07
CA ARG A 127 8.17 -19.81 1.74
C ARG A 127 7.45 -18.50 2.06
N ALA A 128 7.69 -17.93 3.24
CA ALA A 128 7.08 -16.66 3.64
C ALA A 128 7.54 -15.51 2.74
N LYS A 129 8.85 -15.43 2.45
CA LYS A 129 9.40 -14.42 1.52
C LYS A 129 8.74 -14.50 0.16
N ARG A 130 8.64 -15.71 -0.40
CA ARG A 130 8.02 -15.94 -1.72
C ARG A 130 6.54 -15.53 -1.69
N ALA A 131 5.78 -15.91 -0.66
CA ALA A 131 4.37 -15.58 -0.53
C ALA A 131 4.16 -14.05 -0.49
N TRP A 132 4.92 -13.31 0.32
CA TRP A 132 4.83 -11.86 0.41
C TRP A 132 5.22 -11.14 -0.88
N LEU A 133 6.28 -11.60 -1.57
CA LEU A 133 6.70 -11.04 -2.85
C LEU A 133 5.64 -11.27 -3.94
N ILE A 134 5.10 -12.50 -4.04
CA ILE A 134 4.02 -12.78 -4.99
C ILE A 134 2.78 -11.94 -4.68
N ALA A 135 2.36 -11.87 -3.41
CA ALA A 135 1.24 -11.05 -2.99
C ALA A 135 1.44 -9.57 -3.36
N SER A 136 2.66 -9.04 -3.19
CA SER A 136 2.99 -7.65 -3.55
C SER A 136 2.95 -7.42 -5.06
N VAL A 137 3.51 -8.31 -5.86
CA VAL A 137 3.46 -8.22 -7.34
C VAL A 137 2.02 -8.27 -7.82
N VAL A 138 1.23 -9.22 -7.30
CA VAL A 138 -0.18 -9.37 -7.68
C VAL A 138 -0.99 -8.13 -7.26
N SER A 139 -0.80 -7.62 -6.03
CA SER A 139 -1.54 -6.44 -5.56
C SER A 139 -1.21 -5.17 -6.36
N VAL A 140 0.07 -4.95 -6.68
CA VAL A 140 0.49 -3.84 -7.56
C VAL A 140 -0.14 -3.96 -8.93
N SER A 141 -0.02 -5.13 -9.59
CA SER A 141 -0.55 -5.35 -10.93
C SER A 141 -2.06 -5.18 -10.98
N LEU A 142 -2.76 -5.75 -10.00
CA LEU A 142 -4.21 -5.65 -9.90
C LEU A 142 -4.65 -4.21 -9.65
N HIS A 143 -3.97 -3.49 -8.75
CA HIS A 143 -4.30 -2.11 -8.43
C HIS A 143 -4.09 -1.17 -9.63
N LEU A 144 -3.10 -1.43 -10.48
CA LEU A 144 -2.89 -0.66 -11.72
C LEU A 144 -3.94 -0.98 -12.79
N ALA A 145 -4.42 -2.22 -12.85
CA ALA A 145 -5.42 -2.63 -13.84
C ALA A 145 -6.85 -2.21 -13.45
N THR A 146 -7.18 -2.22 -12.16
CA THR A 146 -8.57 -2.04 -11.71
C THR A 146 -9.20 -0.69 -12.01
N PRO A 147 -8.51 0.46 -12.07
CA PRO A 147 -9.10 1.72 -12.55
C PRO A 147 -9.69 1.62 -13.96
N TRP A 148 -8.99 0.91 -14.86
CA TRP A 148 -9.44 0.67 -16.22
C TRP A 148 -10.65 -0.26 -16.26
N LEU A 149 -10.63 -1.30 -15.42
CA LEU A 149 -11.75 -2.23 -15.29
C LEU A 149 -12.99 -1.55 -14.72
N VAL A 150 -12.85 -0.71 -13.70
CA VAL A 150 -13.98 0.05 -13.13
C VAL A 150 -14.54 1.04 -14.15
N ARG A 151 -13.67 1.68 -14.94
CA ARG A 151 -14.12 2.57 -16.02
C ARG A 151 -14.95 1.83 -17.07
N ALA A 152 -14.60 0.58 -17.37
CA ALA A 152 -15.33 -0.26 -18.31
C ALA A 152 -16.60 -0.88 -17.69
N ALA A 153 -16.57 -1.19 -16.41
CA ALA A 153 -17.67 -1.83 -15.68
C ALA A 153 -17.65 -1.38 -14.20
N ALA A 154 -18.51 -0.45 -13.85
CA ALA A 154 -18.58 0.15 -12.51
C ALA A 154 -18.80 -0.87 -11.38
N GLY A 155 -19.43 -2.02 -11.68
CA GLY A 155 -19.60 -3.13 -10.75
C GLY A 155 -18.30 -3.73 -10.21
N LEU A 156 -17.14 -3.44 -10.84
CA LEU A 156 -15.82 -3.88 -10.40
C LEU A 156 -15.16 -2.95 -9.35
N ALA A 157 -15.84 -1.92 -8.91
CA ALA A 157 -15.35 -1.02 -7.86
C ALA A 157 -14.90 -1.73 -6.56
N PRO A 158 -15.58 -2.78 -6.06
CA PRO A 158 -15.08 -3.54 -4.90
C PRO A 158 -13.70 -4.18 -5.12
N LEU A 159 -13.40 -4.61 -6.34
CA LEU A 159 -12.09 -5.19 -6.70
C LEU A 159 -10.99 -4.13 -6.59
N HIS A 160 -11.27 -2.90 -7.00
CA HIS A 160 -10.32 -1.80 -6.85
C HIS A 160 -10.07 -1.46 -5.37
N ALA A 161 -11.12 -1.39 -4.56
CA ALA A 161 -10.99 -1.17 -3.11
C ALA A 161 -10.12 -2.27 -2.46
N LEU A 162 -10.41 -3.54 -2.77
CA LEU A 162 -9.66 -4.68 -2.24
C LEU A 162 -8.19 -4.65 -2.67
N SER A 163 -7.92 -4.35 -3.95
CA SER A 163 -6.56 -4.25 -4.47
C SER A 163 -5.76 -3.12 -3.80
N GLY A 164 -6.40 -1.99 -3.49
CA GLY A 164 -5.79 -0.88 -2.76
C GLY A 164 -5.41 -1.25 -1.33
N ILE A 165 -6.29 -1.95 -0.61
CA ILE A 165 -5.99 -2.47 0.73
C ILE A 165 -4.84 -3.47 0.67
N ALA A 166 -4.88 -4.43 -0.25
CA ALA A 166 -3.84 -5.44 -0.42
C ALA A 166 -2.48 -4.78 -0.74
N LEU A 167 -2.46 -3.77 -1.62
CA LEU A 167 -1.27 -2.99 -1.94
C LEU A 167 -0.72 -2.29 -0.70
N THR A 168 -1.55 -1.58 0.05
CA THR A 168 -1.15 -0.87 1.27
C THR A 168 -0.55 -1.82 2.30
N VAL A 169 -1.18 -2.97 2.55
CA VAL A 169 -0.69 -3.98 3.50
C VAL A 169 0.64 -4.58 3.03
N THR A 170 0.73 -5.02 1.78
CA THR A 170 1.94 -5.68 1.27
C THR A 170 3.12 -4.72 1.22
N MET A 171 2.93 -3.48 0.79
CA MET A 171 3.99 -2.47 0.77
C MET A 171 4.42 -2.06 2.19
N SER A 172 3.49 -1.96 3.13
CA SER A 172 3.83 -1.70 4.54
C SER A 172 4.69 -2.82 5.14
N VAL A 173 4.36 -4.08 4.86
CA VAL A 173 5.18 -5.22 5.31
C VAL A 173 6.56 -5.22 4.67
N LEU A 174 6.65 -5.00 3.34
CA LEU A 174 7.92 -4.99 2.63
C LEU A 174 8.83 -3.83 3.06
N THR A 175 8.29 -2.73 3.55
CA THR A 175 9.06 -1.57 4.01
C THR A 175 9.42 -1.65 5.50
N LEU A 176 8.47 -1.97 6.37
CA LEU A 176 8.68 -1.92 7.83
C LEU A 176 9.37 -3.15 8.39
N TYR A 177 9.10 -4.36 7.84
CA TYR A 177 9.70 -5.58 8.34
C TYR A 177 11.24 -5.59 8.21
N PRO A 178 11.85 -5.18 7.07
CA PRO A 178 13.31 -5.05 6.96
C PRO A 178 13.91 -4.09 7.99
N VAL A 179 13.25 -2.96 8.29
CA VAL A 179 13.70 -2.01 9.32
C VAL A 179 13.79 -2.72 10.68
N GLY A 180 12.72 -3.41 11.08
CA GLY A 180 12.72 -4.20 12.32
C GLY A 180 13.83 -5.27 12.34
N ALA A 181 14.04 -5.98 11.22
CA ALA A 181 15.08 -7.01 11.09
C ALA A 181 16.50 -6.44 11.18
N MET A 182 16.75 -5.23 10.65
CA MET A 182 18.06 -4.58 10.72
C MET A 182 18.50 -4.26 12.15
N TRP A 183 17.56 -3.83 12.98
CA TRP A 183 17.86 -3.32 14.32
C TRP A 183 17.71 -4.38 15.42
N ARG A 184 16.71 -5.28 15.34
CA ARG A 184 16.46 -6.33 16.36
C ARG A 184 17.33 -7.56 16.21
N GLY A 185 17.78 -7.92 14.99
CA GLY A 185 18.54 -9.14 14.74
C GLY A 185 19.91 -9.19 15.43
N ARG A 186 20.45 -8.05 15.87
CA ARG A 186 21.73 -7.97 16.57
C ARG A 186 21.65 -8.49 18.02
N GLU A 187 20.55 -8.25 18.71
CA GLU A 187 20.34 -8.71 20.09
C GLU A 187 20.27 -10.24 20.18
N SER A 188 19.53 -10.88 19.28
CA SER A 188 19.41 -12.34 19.23
C SER A 188 20.70 -13.07 18.90
N ALA A 189 21.65 -12.41 18.22
CA ALA A 189 22.96 -13.00 17.88
C ALA A 189 23.95 -12.87 19.04
N ILE A 190 23.85 -11.81 19.84
CA ILE A 190 24.67 -11.59 21.04
C ILE A 190 24.22 -12.54 22.16
N ASP A 191 22.92 -12.65 22.39
CA ASP A 191 22.34 -13.48 23.43
C ASP A 191 22.66 -14.98 23.22
N ARG A 192 22.73 -15.45 21.98
CA ARG A 192 23.17 -16.81 21.64
C ARG A 192 24.69 -17.07 21.89
N ARG A 193 25.50 -16.01 21.91
CA ARG A 193 26.96 -16.15 22.21
C ARG A 193 27.27 -16.11 23.70
N VAL A 194 26.34 -15.56 24.50
CA VAL A 194 26.42 -15.47 25.97
C VAL A 194 25.56 -16.56 26.63
N GLY A 195 25.27 -17.66 25.92
CA GLY A 195 24.56 -18.80 26.50
C GLY A 195 25.21 -19.31 27.76
N PRO A 196 24.46 -19.95 28.70
CA PRO A 196 24.90 -20.27 30.06
C PRO A 196 26.11 -21.22 30.14
N ASP A 197 26.57 -21.77 29.03
CA ASP A 197 27.69 -22.71 28.98
C ASP A 197 29.07 -22.08 28.69
N GLY A 198 29.13 -20.75 28.56
CA GLY A 198 30.41 -20.03 28.30
C GLY A 198 31.36 -19.90 29.50
N GLY A 199 31.01 -20.44 30.66
CA GLY A 199 31.76 -20.26 31.92
C GLY A 199 32.66 -21.41 32.37
N ALA A 200 32.78 -22.51 31.62
CA ALA A 200 33.40 -23.72 32.14
C ALA A 200 34.59 -24.30 31.32
N ALA A 201 35.18 -23.55 30.42
CA ALA A 201 36.39 -24.02 29.69
C ALA A 201 37.59 -23.15 30.01
N GLY A 202 38.32 -23.48 31.08
CA GLY A 202 39.61 -22.82 31.35
C GLY A 202 40.13 -22.91 32.78
N ARG A 203 40.20 -24.12 33.36
CA ARG A 203 41.15 -24.40 34.43
C ARG A 203 42.20 -25.38 33.90
N PRO A 204 43.45 -24.99 33.66
CA PRO A 204 44.53 -25.95 33.49
C PRO A 204 44.82 -26.57 34.85
N ALA A 205 44.80 -27.93 34.91
CA ALA A 205 45.32 -28.68 36.04
C ALA A 205 46.84 -28.53 36.02
N GLY A 206 47.40 -27.97 37.11
CA GLY A 206 48.80 -27.99 37.43
C GLY A 206 49.22 -29.31 38.05
#